data_4d22063ce2604af56a663000cb2cac8e
#
_entry.id   4d22063ce2604af56a663000cb2cac8e
#
_cell.length_a   1.000
_cell.length_b   1.000
_cell.length_c   1.000
_cell.angle_alpha   90.00
_cell.angle_beta   90.00
_cell.angle_gamma   90.00
#
_symmetry.space_group_name_H-M   'P 1'
#
loop_
_entity.id
_entity.type
_entity.pdbx_description
1 polymer ?
#
loop_
_entity_poly.entity_id
_entity_poly.type
_entity_poly.pdbx_seq_one_letter_code
_entity_poly.pdbx_strand_id
1 'polypeptide(L)'
;CGIGSSIAGRGADLLLVDDPHSEQDVLNGNFEVFERAYEWFTFGARTRLMPGGRVAIVQTRWHLDDLTGRVTRDMAKNDKADQYEVVEFPAILDVTQKDPSTGKERIVQKPLWPEFFDMAALERTKASMPVFQWNAQFQQQPTAEEAALIKREWWQVWEHEDAPSCEYIIMSLDAAAEKHNRADFTALTTWGVFFNEETNAHNIILLNSIKQRMEFPELKQMAMEAYRDWEPDAFIVEKKSAGTALYQEMRRMGLPVQEFTPHRGSGDKLARLNSVADIVASGICWVPETRWAEEVVEEIAGFPFMSHDDLVDSTVMALMRFRNGGFIRLPTDEQDEQRYFKQRRGGFY
;
A
#
# COMPACT_ATOMS: atom_id res chain seq x y z
N CYS A 1 7.17 -14.27 26.10
CA CYS A 1 5.82 -14.52 25.53
C CYS A 1 5.69 -13.73 24.24
N GLY A 2 4.89 -14.22 23.30
CA GLY A 2 4.61 -13.48 22.07
C GLY A 2 3.62 -12.33 22.30
N ILE A 3 3.61 -11.35 21.39
CA ILE A 3 2.60 -10.28 21.34
C ILE A 3 1.21 -10.90 21.26
N GLY A 4 0.25 -10.29 21.96
CA GLY A 4 -1.13 -10.81 22.06
C GLY A 4 -1.31 -11.93 23.08
N SER A 5 -0.25 -12.49 23.65
CA SER A 5 -0.38 -13.48 24.72
C SER A 5 -0.74 -12.84 26.05
N SER A 6 -1.48 -13.59 26.90
CA SER A 6 -1.85 -13.12 28.24
C SER A 6 -0.63 -13.07 29.15
N ILE A 7 -0.38 -11.90 29.75
CA ILE A 7 0.63 -11.65 30.78
C ILE A 7 -0.01 -11.28 32.11
N ALA A 8 -1.30 -11.58 32.27
CA ALA A 8 -2.03 -11.29 33.50
C ALA A 8 -1.40 -11.97 34.72
N GLY A 9 -1.44 -11.31 35.89
CA GLY A 9 -0.91 -11.81 37.14
C GLY A 9 0.61 -11.78 37.33
N ARG A 10 1.36 -11.17 36.36
CA ARG A 10 2.81 -11.00 36.47
C ARG A 10 3.13 -9.52 36.64
N GLY A 11 4.02 -9.20 37.59
CA GLY A 11 4.64 -7.86 37.71
C GLY A 11 6.06 -7.90 37.11
N ALA A 12 6.59 -6.74 36.70
CA ALA A 12 7.93 -6.63 36.15
C ALA A 12 8.60 -5.29 36.57
N ASP A 13 9.89 -5.37 36.90
CA ASP A 13 10.73 -4.18 37.10
C ASP A 13 11.40 -3.76 35.78
N LEU A 14 11.49 -4.67 34.83
CA LEU A 14 11.97 -4.41 33.47
C LEU A 14 11.06 -5.13 32.47
N LEU A 15 10.49 -4.38 31.53
CA LEU A 15 9.78 -4.90 30.36
C LEU A 15 10.71 -4.77 29.16
N LEU A 16 11.12 -5.93 28.62
CA LEU A 16 11.90 -6.01 27.37
C LEU A 16 10.95 -6.48 26.26
N VAL A 17 10.82 -5.68 25.23
CA VAL A 17 10.14 -6.01 23.97
C VAL A 17 11.20 -6.16 22.89
N ASP A 18 11.27 -7.35 22.31
CA ASP A 18 12.28 -7.71 21.30
C ASP A 18 11.59 -8.12 20.02
N ASP A 19 11.88 -7.43 18.93
CA ASP A 19 11.33 -7.59 17.58
C ASP A 19 9.81 -7.87 17.56
N PRO A 20 8.99 -6.88 17.98
CA PRO A 20 7.54 -7.05 18.06
C PRO A 20 6.85 -7.25 16.71
N HIS A 21 7.53 -6.99 15.62
CA HIS A 21 7.01 -7.06 14.25
C HIS A 21 7.94 -7.88 13.37
N SER A 22 7.37 -8.47 12.32
CA SER A 22 8.10 -9.28 11.36
C SER A 22 8.00 -8.73 9.94
N GLU A 23 8.91 -9.14 9.08
CA GLU A 23 8.86 -8.86 7.64
C GLU A 23 7.52 -9.27 7.01
N GLN A 24 6.98 -10.43 7.42
CA GLN A 24 5.72 -10.94 6.88
C GLN A 24 4.52 -10.05 7.18
N ASP A 25 4.54 -9.33 8.31
CA ASP A 25 3.48 -8.40 8.68
C ASP A 25 3.36 -7.27 7.65
N VAL A 26 4.50 -6.76 7.14
CA VAL A 26 4.55 -5.71 6.12
C VAL A 26 4.23 -6.27 4.74
N LEU A 27 4.85 -7.40 4.35
CA LEU A 27 4.67 -8.01 3.03
C LEU A 27 3.23 -8.44 2.76
N ASN A 28 2.51 -8.86 3.80
CA ASN A 28 1.11 -9.26 3.68
C ASN A 28 0.13 -8.07 3.72
N GLY A 29 0.62 -6.83 3.88
CA GLY A 29 -0.23 -5.65 4.03
C GLY A 29 -1.11 -5.68 5.29
N ASN A 30 -0.72 -6.46 6.31
CA ASN A 30 -1.50 -6.64 7.53
C ASN A 30 -1.13 -5.59 8.60
N PHE A 31 -1.48 -4.34 8.34
CA PHE A 31 -1.14 -3.20 9.23
C PHE A 31 -1.90 -3.19 10.56
N GLU A 32 -2.99 -3.96 10.69
CA GLU A 32 -3.65 -4.17 11.98
C GLU A 32 -2.72 -4.80 13.03
N VAL A 33 -1.66 -5.47 12.59
CA VAL A 33 -0.65 -6.04 13.50
C VAL A 33 0.01 -4.95 14.33
N PHE A 34 0.29 -3.80 13.73
CA PHE A 34 0.90 -2.66 14.42
C PHE A 34 -0.04 -2.08 15.48
N GLU A 35 -1.34 -1.95 15.15
CA GLU A 35 -2.37 -1.52 16.12
C GLU A 35 -2.48 -2.50 17.27
N ARG A 36 -2.63 -3.80 16.98
CA ARG A 36 -2.74 -4.84 18.00
C ARG A 36 -1.50 -4.94 18.90
N ALA A 37 -0.31 -4.74 18.33
CA ALA A 37 0.93 -4.72 19.11
C ALA A 37 0.97 -3.51 20.05
N TYR A 38 0.55 -2.35 19.59
CA TYR A 38 0.48 -1.15 20.39
C TYR A 38 -0.60 -1.24 21.48
N GLU A 39 -1.78 -1.77 21.17
CA GLU A 39 -2.83 -2.03 22.16
C GLU A 39 -2.37 -3.04 23.23
N TRP A 40 -1.76 -4.16 22.81
CA TRP A 40 -1.21 -5.15 23.72
C TRP A 40 -0.12 -4.54 24.62
N PHE A 41 0.73 -3.69 24.05
CA PHE A 41 1.76 -3.00 24.82
C PHE A 41 1.14 -2.06 25.83
N THR A 42 0.24 -1.17 25.44
CA THR A 42 -0.33 -0.11 26.29
C THR A 42 -1.28 -0.66 27.34
N PHE A 43 -2.22 -1.54 26.97
CA PHE A 43 -3.24 -2.06 27.88
C PHE A 43 -2.79 -3.32 28.65
N GLY A 44 -1.86 -4.08 28.07
CA GLY A 44 -1.38 -5.32 28.65
C GLY A 44 -0.03 -5.20 29.33
N ALA A 45 1.03 -5.07 28.54
CA ALA A 45 2.41 -5.18 28.99
C ALA A 45 2.83 -4.00 29.90
N ARG A 46 2.59 -2.78 29.47
CA ARG A 46 2.94 -1.56 30.20
C ARG A 46 2.31 -1.50 31.58
N THR A 47 1.08 -1.98 31.74
CA THR A 47 0.36 -1.99 33.02
C THR A 47 0.92 -2.98 34.05
N ARG A 48 1.89 -3.83 33.64
CA ARG A 48 2.56 -4.79 34.52
C ARG A 48 3.82 -4.26 35.17
N LEU A 49 4.27 -3.07 34.76
CA LEU A 49 5.42 -2.45 35.37
C LEU A 49 5.13 -2.06 36.83
N MET A 50 6.04 -2.45 37.69
CA MET A 50 6.07 -1.98 39.07
C MET A 50 6.46 -0.48 39.11
N PRO A 51 6.11 0.24 40.19
CA PRO A 51 6.55 1.62 40.36
C PRO A 51 8.08 1.75 40.23
N GLY A 52 8.55 2.60 39.31
CA GLY A 52 9.97 2.73 38.97
C GLY A 52 10.51 1.69 37.98
N GLY A 53 9.68 0.79 37.47
CA GLY A 53 10.06 -0.15 36.43
C GLY A 53 10.40 0.55 35.12
N ARG A 54 11.18 -0.15 34.29
CA ARG A 54 11.75 0.39 33.04
C ARG A 54 11.24 -0.41 31.85
N VAL A 55 11.21 0.24 30.67
CA VAL A 55 10.90 -0.39 29.38
C VAL A 55 12.10 -0.28 28.48
N ALA A 56 12.43 -1.37 27.78
CA ALA A 56 13.35 -1.37 26.65
C ALA A 56 12.65 -2.01 25.46
N ILE A 57 12.64 -1.31 24.33
CA ILE A 57 12.10 -1.80 23.05
C ILE A 57 13.26 -1.90 22.08
N VAL A 58 13.53 -3.09 21.59
CA VAL A 58 14.54 -3.37 20.55
C VAL A 58 13.81 -3.91 19.35
N GLN A 59 13.95 -3.26 18.20
CA GLN A 59 13.29 -3.71 16.99
C GLN A 59 13.96 -3.22 15.72
N THR A 60 13.80 -3.98 14.65
CA THR A 60 13.95 -3.47 13.29
C THR A 60 12.75 -2.57 12.96
N ARG A 61 12.99 -1.41 12.35
CA ARG A 61 11.90 -0.53 11.91
C ARG A 61 11.27 -1.09 10.65
N TRP A 62 9.96 -1.09 10.60
CA TRP A 62 9.19 -1.64 9.48
C TRP A 62 8.21 -0.63 8.89
N HIS A 63 7.62 0.21 9.75
CA HIS A 63 6.54 1.12 9.39
C HIS A 63 6.55 2.35 10.30
N LEU A 64 5.92 3.45 9.85
CA LEU A 64 5.73 4.64 10.69
C LEU A 64 4.88 4.35 11.94
N ASP A 65 3.93 3.42 11.83
CA ASP A 65 3.03 3.02 12.91
C ASP A 65 3.44 1.73 13.63
N ASP A 66 4.68 1.25 13.41
CA ASP A 66 5.23 0.19 14.25
C ASP A 66 5.29 0.63 15.73
N LEU A 67 5.52 -0.32 16.64
CA LEU A 67 5.47 -0.03 18.07
C LEU A 67 6.37 1.16 18.45
N THR A 68 7.60 1.20 17.97
CA THR A 68 8.52 2.33 18.24
C THR A 68 7.99 3.64 17.68
N GLY A 69 7.47 3.63 16.44
CA GLY A 69 6.90 4.84 15.82
C GLY A 69 5.73 5.42 16.60
N ARG A 70 4.86 4.56 17.16
CA ARG A 70 3.73 5.00 17.99
C ARG A 70 4.15 5.53 19.34
N VAL A 71 5.01 4.81 20.08
CA VAL A 71 5.45 5.29 21.41
C VAL A 71 6.27 6.58 21.34
N THR A 72 7.09 6.75 20.29
CA THR A 72 7.84 8.00 20.09
C THR A 72 6.95 9.16 19.69
N ARG A 73 5.89 8.88 18.91
CA ARG A 73 4.87 9.89 18.55
C ARG A 73 4.06 10.34 19.77
N ASP A 74 3.70 9.41 20.66
CA ASP A 74 3.01 9.75 21.91
C ASP A 74 3.88 10.56 22.85
N MET A 75 5.15 10.17 22.98
CA MET A 75 6.16 10.94 23.70
C MET A 75 6.26 12.39 23.19
N ALA A 76 6.28 12.58 21.87
CA ALA A 76 6.37 13.90 21.25
C ALA A 76 5.09 14.75 21.44
N LYS A 77 3.91 14.09 21.54
CA LYS A 77 2.62 14.79 21.69
C LYS A 77 2.27 15.12 23.13
N ASN A 78 2.83 14.40 24.11
CA ASN A 78 2.41 14.52 25.51
C ASN A 78 3.60 14.33 26.46
N ASP A 79 4.03 15.40 27.08
CA ASP A 79 5.13 15.43 28.06
C ASP A 79 4.88 14.54 29.30
N LYS A 80 3.64 14.10 29.53
CA LYS A 80 3.28 13.18 30.61
C LYS A 80 3.29 11.72 30.20
N ALA A 81 3.44 11.44 28.90
CA ALA A 81 3.65 10.08 28.41
C ALA A 81 5.02 9.57 28.87
N ASP A 82 5.21 8.25 28.77
CA ASP A 82 6.54 7.67 29.01
C ASP A 82 7.57 8.30 28.08
N GLN A 83 8.68 8.77 28.67
CA GLN A 83 9.77 9.40 27.91
C GLN A 83 10.84 8.35 27.62
N TYR A 84 11.18 8.17 26.35
CA TYR A 84 12.16 7.19 25.88
C TYR A 84 13.43 7.89 25.38
N GLU A 85 14.57 7.30 25.68
CA GLU A 85 15.80 7.59 24.96
C GLU A 85 15.80 6.73 23.69
N VAL A 86 15.85 7.40 22.53
CA VAL A 86 15.85 6.72 21.23
C VAL A 86 17.29 6.59 20.74
N VAL A 87 17.72 5.35 20.49
CA VAL A 87 19.04 5.04 19.94
C VAL A 87 18.84 4.40 18.57
N GLU A 88 19.40 5.02 17.54
CA GLU A 88 19.30 4.56 16.14
C GLU A 88 20.68 4.09 15.65
N PHE A 89 20.67 2.98 14.90
CA PHE A 89 21.84 2.37 14.29
C PHE A 89 21.69 2.25 12.77
N PRO A 90 21.68 3.37 12.01
CA PRO A 90 21.58 3.31 10.56
C PRO A 90 22.81 2.62 9.96
N ALA A 91 22.60 1.76 8.97
CA ALA A 91 23.66 0.98 8.34
C ALA A 91 24.72 1.87 7.66
N ILE A 92 24.30 3.01 7.11
CA ILE A 92 25.18 4.02 6.52
C ILE A 92 25.00 5.33 7.27
N LEU A 93 26.11 5.87 7.75
CA LEU A 93 26.18 7.14 8.49
C LEU A 93 26.68 8.25 7.60
N ASP A 94 26.07 9.42 7.69
CA ASP A 94 26.60 10.68 7.18
C ASP A 94 27.56 11.31 8.20
N VAL A 95 28.84 11.30 7.91
CA VAL A 95 29.89 11.81 8.82
C VAL A 95 30.54 13.05 8.23
N THR A 96 30.57 14.15 8.98
CA THR A 96 31.30 15.35 8.59
C THR A 96 32.80 15.09 8.71
N GLN A 97 33.51 15.20 7.61
CA GLN A 97 34.96 15.06 7.52
C GLN A 97 35.60 16.35 7.04
N LYS A 98 36.63 16.82 7.76
CA LYS A 98 37.45 17.96 7.30
C LYS A 98 38.51 17.48 6.31
N ASP A 99 38.57 18.14 5.17
CA ASP A 99 39.65 17.92 4.21
C ASP A 99 40.95 18.45 4.79
N PRO A 100 41.99 17.58 4.94
CA PRO A 100 43.26 17.98 5.55
C PRO A 100 43.99 19.08 4.77
N SER A 101 43.77 19.19 3.45
CA SER A 101 44.48 20.12 2.59
C SER A 101 43.78 21.50 2.48
N THR A 102 42.45 21.53 2.53
CA THR A 102 41.65 22.75 2.31
C THR A 102 40.95 23.27 3.57
N GLY A 103 40.90 22.46 4.63
CA GLY A 103 40.13 22.73 5.85
C GLY A 103 38.61 22.75 5.67
N LYS A 104 38.11 22.50 4.47
CA LYS A 104 36.68 22.49 4.20
C LYS A 104 36.02 21.23 4.74
N GLU A 105 34.82 21.40 5.29
CA GLU A 105 34.00 20.28 5.74
C GLU A 105 33.23 19.69 4.56
N ARG A 106 33.20 18.37 4.48
CA ARG A 106 32.38 17.58 3.56
C ARG A 106 31.67 16.47 4.29
N ILE A 107 30.46 16.14 3.85
CA ILE A 107 29.74 14.97 4.33
C ILE A 107 30.24 13.75 3.53
N VAL A 108 30.62 12.69 4.25
CA VAL A 108 31.08 11.42 3.67
C VAL A 108 30.26 10.31 4.28
N GLN A 109 29.76 9.42 3.42
CA GLN A 109 29.01 8.24 3.86
C GLN A 109 29.98 7.15 4.32
N LYS A 110 29.71 6.57 5.48
CA LYS A 110 30.48 5.48 6.05
C LYS A 110 29.56 4.38 6.57
N PRO A 111 29.91 3.08 6.42
CA PRO A 111 29.21 2.02 7.09
C PRO A 111 29.27 2.20 8.61
N LEU A 112 28.18 1.84 9.30
CA LEU A 112 28.16 1.80 10.75
C LEU A 112 29.20 0.79 11.30
N TRP A 113 29.30 -0.36 10.65
CA TRP A 113 30.21 -1.45 11.07
C TRP A 113 30.97 -2.01 9.85
N PRO A 114 32.03 -1.30 9.42
CA PRO A 114 32.76 -1.60 8.19
C PRO A 114 33.50 -2.96 8.20
N GLU A 115 33.82 -3.50 9.40
CA GLU A 115 34.47 -4.81 9.55
C GLU A 115 33.52 -5.97 9.24
N PHE A 116 32.19 -5.75 9.35
CA PHE A 116 31.18 -6.77 9.09
C PHE A 116 30.48 -6.52 7.75
N PHE A 117 30.05 -5.28 7.48
CA PHE A 117 29.49 -4.86 6.21
C PHE A 117 30.25 -3.66 5.66
N ASP A 118 31.03 -3.89 4.63
CA ASP A 118 31.67 -2.80 3.89
C ASP A 118 30.64 -2.04 3.02
N MET A 119 31.04 -0.88 2.49
CA MET A 119 30.15 -0.05 1.67
C MET A 119 29.68 -0.81 0.42
N ALA A 120 30.54 -1.62 -0.21
CA ALA A 120 30.18 -2.37 -1.41
C ALA A 120 29.14 -3.45 -1.13
N ALA A 121 29.17 -4.09 0.04
CA ALA A 121 28.15 -5.04 0.46
C ALA A 121 26.82 -4.35 0.74
N LEU A 122 26.83 -3.20 1.42
CA LEU A 122 25.64 -2.41 1.69
C LEU A 122 24.99 -1.89 0.41
N GLU A 123 25.78 -1.39 -0.55
CA GLU A 123 25.27 -0.95 -1.86
C GLU A 123 24.64 -2.10 -2.67
N ARG A 124 25.22 -3.30 -2.64
CA ARG A 124 24.60 -4.48 -3.27
C ARG A 124 23.26 -4.83 -2.61
N THR A 125 23.20 -4.80 -1.28
CA THR A 125 21.98 -5.07 -0.53
C THR A 125 20.90 -4.02 -0.87
N LYS A 126 21.29 -2.73 -0.86
CA LYS A 126 20.41 -1.62 -1.23
C LYS A 126 19.84 -1.75 -2.63
N ALA A 127 20.66 -2.17 -3.60
CA ALA A 127 20.26 -2.38 -4.99
C ALA A 127 19.31 -3.60 -5.17
N SER A 128 19.31 -4.54 -4.23
CA SER A 128 18.51 -5.77 -4.31
C SER A 128 17.12 -5.66 -3.66
N MET A 129 16.81 -4.55 -3.01
CA MET A 129 15.54 -4.36 -2.30
C MET A 129 14.88 -3.01 -2.63
N PRO A 130 13.57 -2.88 -2.46
CA PRO A 130 12.87 -1.61 -2.60
C PRO A 130 13.43 -0.52 -1.66
N VAL A 131 13.41 0.72 -2.12
CA VAL A 131 13.96 1.88 -1.37
C VAL A 131 13.32 2.01 0.01
N PHE A 132 12.02 1.81 0.11
CA PHE A 132 11.31 1.91 1.40
C PHE A 132 11.77 0.87 2.43
N GLN A 133 12.03 -0.37 1.97
CA GLN A 133 12.53 -1.43 2.84
C GLN A 133 13.95 -1.11 3.32
N TRP A 134 14.79 -0.61 2.42
CA TRP A 134 16.12 -0.14 2.78
C TRP A 134 16.05 0.97 3.83
N ASN A 135 15.24 2.00 3.59
CA ASN A 135 15.11 3.13 4.51
C ASN A 135 14.58 2.68 5.88
N ALA A 136 13.57 1.82 5.92
CA ALA A 136 13.01 1.33 7.16
C ALA A 136 13.99 0.43 7.92
N GLN A 137 14.46 -0.66 7.30
CA GLN A 137 15.20 -1.71 7.99
C GLN A 137 16.67 -1.35 8.22
N PHE A 138 17.33 -0.77 7.21
CA PHE A 138 18.76 -0.49 7.26
C PHE A 138 19.07 0.93 7.73
N GLN A 139 18.25 1.91 7.37
CA GLN A 139 18.46 3.29 7.81
C GLN A 139 17.60 3.66 9.02
N GLN A 140 16.67 2.79 9.45
CA GLN A 140 15.75 2.98 10.58
C GLN A 140 14.84 4.20 10.45
N GLN A 141 14.61 4.62 9.21
CA GLN A 141 13.80 5.76 8.83
C GLN A 141 12.67 5.33 7.89
N PRO A 142 11.62 4.70 8.41
CA PRO A 142 10.46 4.40 7.58
C PRO A 142 9.82 5.70 7.09
N THR A 143 9.65 5.82 5.77
CA THR A 143 9.08 7.00 5.11
C THR A 143 7.79 6.64 4.41
N ALA A 144 6.83 7.57 4.37
CA ALA A 144 5.57 7.35 3.67
C ALA A 144 5.66 7.72 2.17
N GLU A 145 6.33 8.81 1.81
CA GLU A 145 6.28 9.37 0.45
C GLU A 145 7.31 8.80 -0.52
N GLU A 146 8.54 8.51 -0.08
CA GLU A 146 9.58 7.96 -0.97
C GLU A 146 9.37 6.49 -1.31
N ALA A 147 8.49 5.83 -0.58
CA ALA A 147 8.19 4.42 -0.66
C ALA A 147 6.96 4.10 -1.51
N ALA A 148 6.24 5.11 -1.97
CA ALA A 148 5.04 4.92 -2.77
C ALA A 148 5.36 4.14 -4.05
N LEU A 149 4.70 3.00 -4.25
CA LEU A 149 4.78 2.25 -5.51
C LEU A 149 4.22 3.03 -6.67
N ILE A 150 3.20 3.82 -6.40
CA ILE A 150 2.56 4.73 -7.35
C ILE A 150 2.62 6.12 -6.76
N LYS A 151 3.39 6.99 -7.40
CA LYS A 151 3.58 8.34 -6.91
C LYS A 151 2.41 9.24 -7.30
N ARG A 152 2.06 10.19 -6.42
CA ARG A 152 1.03 11.18 -6.68
C ARG A 152 1.31 11.99 -7.96
N GLU A 153 2.54 12.35 -8.22
CA GLU A 153 2.97 13.13 -9.39
C GLU A 153 2.79 12.41 -10.74
N TRP A 154 2.48 11.11 -10.75
CA TRP A 154 2.23 10.36 -11.98
C TRP A 154 0.79 10.50 -12.48
N TRP A 155 -0.13 10.94 -11.60
CA TRP A 155 -1.52 11.14 -11.96
C TRP A 155 -1.67 12.45 -12.73
N GLN A 156 -2.47 12.42 -13.79
CA GLN A 156 -2.82 13.61 -14.56
C GLN A 156 -4.11 14.20 -13.99
N VAL A 157 -4.18 15.53 -13.90
CA VAL A 157 -5.37 16.22 -13.40
C VAL A 157 -6.26 16.63 -14.57
N TRP A 158 -7.53 16.27 -14.51
CA TRP A 158 -8.55 16.69 -15.46
C TRP A 158 -9.20 17.98 -14.97
N GLU A 159 -8.82 19.11 -15.59
CA GLU A 159 -9.24 20.45 -15.16
C GLU A 159 -10.62 20.87 -15.69
N HIS A 160 -11.28 20.04 -16.51
CA HIS A 160 -12.59 20.35 -17.06
C HIS A 160 -13.70 19.90 -16.12
N GLU A 161 -14.82 20.66 -16.12
CA GLU A 161 -15.99 20.38 -15.30
C GLU A 161 -16.71 19.09 -15.71
N ASP A 162 -16.78 18.82 -17.02
CA ASP A 162 -17.37 17.62 -17.58
C ASP A 162 -16.30 16.55 -17.87
N ALA A 163 -16.64 15.29 -17.59
CA ALA A 163 -15.81 14.15 -17.97
C ALA A 163 -15.71 14.01 -19.51
N PRO A 164 -14.58 13.51 -20.03
CA PRO A 164 -14.47 13.23 -21.45
C PRO A 164 -15.44 12.13 -21.89
N SER A 165 -15.81 12.14 -23.19
CA SER A 165 -16.57 11.04 -23.76
C SER A 165 -15.75 9.74 -23.70
N CYS A 166 -16.25 8.75 -22.95
CA CYS A 166 -15.58 7.47 -22.76
C CYS A 166 -16.13 6.43 -23.73
N GLU A 167 -15.24 5.68 -24.35
CA GLU A 167 -15.58 4.58 -25.26
C GLU A 167 -15.88 3.28 -24.51
N TYR A 168 -15.40 3.17 -23.27
CA TYR A 168 -15.57 1.98 -22.43
C TYR A 168 -15.54 2.38 -20.96
N ILE A 169 -16.50 1.87 -20.18
CA ILE A 169 -16.63 2.15 -18.75
C ILE A 169 -16.52 0.85 -17.94
N ILE A 170 -15.65 0.87 -16.95
CA ILE A 170 -15.48 -0.22 -15.98
C ILE A 170 -15.84 0.25 -14.60
N MET A 171 -16.63 -0.54 -13.90
CA MET A 171 -16.80 -0.45 -12.45
C MET A 171 -16.10 -1.60 -11.76
N SER A 172 -15.45 -1.33 -10.64
CA SER A 172 -14.83 -2.35 -9.80
C SER A 172 -15.19 -2.14 -8.34
N LEU A 173 -15.53 -3.23 -7.67
CA LEU A 173 -16.02 -3.24 -6.30
C LEU A 173 -15.20 -4.20 -5.45
N ASP A 174 -14.59 -3.67 -4.40
CA ASP A 174 -14.11 -4.42 -3.24
C ASP A 174 -15.16 -4.33 -2.12
N ALA A 175 -15.78 -5.44 -1.78
CA ALA A 175 -16.85 -5.50 -0.80
C ALA A 175 -16.32 -6.01 0.54
N ALA A 176 -16.52 -5.24 1.61
CA ALA A 176 -16.17 -5.63 2.97
C ALA A 176 -16.76 -6.98 3.39
N ALA A 177 -16.02 -7.76 4.16
CA ALA A 177 -16.33 -9.15 4.43
C ALA A 177 -17.53 -9.36 5.37
N GLU A 178 -17.70 -8.58 6.42
CA GLU A 178 -18.85 -8.60 7.36
C GLU A 178 -18.76 -7.51 8.44
N LYS A 179 -19.91 -7.25 9.10
CA LYS A 179 -20.18 -6.21 10.10
C LYS A 179 -19.38 -6.28 11.41
N HIS A 180 -18.64 -7.35 11.66
CA HIS A 180 -18.04 -7.62 12.98
C HIS A 180 -16.62 -7.11 13.16
N ASN A 181 -15.94 -6.72 12.09
CA ASN A 181 -14.66 -6.04 12.17
C ASN A 181 -14.87 -4.53 11.95
N ARG A 182 -14.53 -3.76 12.95
CA ARG A 182 -14.72 -2.30 13.03
C ARG A 182 -13.99 -1.47 11.95
N ALA A 183 -13.36 -2.11 10.97
CA ALA A 183 -12.40 -1.45 10.09
C ALA A 183 -12.73 -1.48 8.59
N ASP A 184 -13.42 -2.48 8.05
CA ASP A 184 -13.47 -2.66 6.60
C ASP A 184 -14.51 -1.76 5.92
N PHE A 185 -14.07 -1.03 4.91
CA PHE A 185 -14.93 -0.27 4.02
C PHE A 185 -15.26 -1.09 2.77
N THR A 186 -16.39 -0.80 2.18
CA THR A 186 -16.67 -1.16 0.79
C THR A 186 -16.19 -0.03 -0.10
N ALA A 187 -15.42 -0.37 -1.12
CA ALA A 187 -14.90 0.59 -2.09
C ALA A 187 -15.35 0.23 -3.51
N LEU A 188 -15.95 1.20 -4.19
CA LEU A 188 -16.33 1.11 -5.60
C LEU A 188 -15.65 2.25 -6.35
N THR A 189 -14.95 1.91 -7.44
CA THR A 189 -14.38 2.89 -8.36
C THR A 189 -14.94 2.68 -9.77
N THR A 190 -15.23 3.80 -10.46
CA THR A 190 -15.72 3.80 -11.84
C THR A 190 -14.70 4.48 -12.72
N TRP A 191 -14.30 3.83 -13.79
CA TRP A 191 -13.23 4.25 -14.68
C TRP A 191 -13.70 4.25 -16.13
N GLY A 192 -13.25 5.24 -16.90
CA GLY A 192 -13.53 5.33 -18.34
C GLY A 192 -12.27 5.31 -19.18
N VAL A 193 -12.35 4.74 -20.38
CA VAL A 193 -11.34 4.87 -21.42
C VAL A 193 -11.78 5.94 -22.40
N PHE A 194 -10.94 6.92 -22.66
CA PHE A 194 -11.17 7.99 -23.63
C PHE A 194 -9.98 8.16 -24.55
N PHE A 195 -10.22 8.67 -25.76
CA PHE A 195 -9.16 8.98 -26.70
C PHE A 195 -8.64 10.40 -26.42
N ASN A 196 -7.36 10.52 -26.11
CA ASN A 196 -6.70 11.80 -25.91
C ASN A 196 -6.08 12.27 -27.24
N GLU A 197 -6.62 13.34 -27.81
CA GLU A 197 -6.18 13.89 -29.10
C GLU A 197 -4.76 14.45 -29.04
N GLU A 198 -4.30 14.96 -27.89
CA GLU A 198 -2.97 15.54 -27.73
C GLU A 198 -1.88 14.47 -27.79
N THR A 199 -2.12 13.34 -27.15
CA THR A 199 -1.18 12.20 -27.10
C THR A 199 -1.42 11.20 -28.22
N ASN A 200 -2.54 11.33 -28.96
CA ASN A 200 -3.01 10.40 -29.97
C ASN A 200 -3.08 8.95 -29.44
N ALA A 201 -3.54 8.78 -28.20
CA ALA A 201 -3.58 7.52 -27.50
C ALA A 201 -4.80 7.41 -26.58
N HIS A 202 -5.20 6.16 -26.26
CA HIS A 202 -6.23 5.94 -25.26
C HIS A 202 -5.67 6.16 -23.86
N ASN A 203 -6.39 6.92 -23.08
CA ASN A 203 -6.10 7.25 -21.69
C ASN A 203 -7.25 6.74 -20.80
N ILE A 204 -7.00 6.68 -19.50
CA ILE A 204 -7.96 6.24 -18.49
C ILE A 204 -8.28 7.40 -17.57
N ILE A 205 -9.57 7.57 -17.23
CA ILE A 205 -10.01 8.59 -16.28
C ILE A 205 -10.84 7.95 -15.17
N LEU A 206 -10.60 8.39 -13.94
CA LEU A 206 -11.47 8.09 -12.81
C LEU A 206 -12.73 8.93 -12.88
N LEU A 207 -13.88 8.29 -13.01
CA LEU A 207 -15.20 8.94 -13.18
C LEU A 207 -15.97 9.10 -11.87
N ASN A 208 -15.79 8.13 -10.95
CA ASN A 208 -16.46 8.15 -9.64
C ASN A 208 -15.75 7.24 -8.64
N SER A 209 -15.88 7.56 -7.35
CA SER A 209 -15.41 6.73 -6.25
C SER A 209 -16.39 6.80 -5.08
N ILE A 210 -16.74 5.64 -4.52
CA ILE A 210 -17.56 5.51 -3.31
C ILE A 210 -16.77 4.65 -2.32
N LYS A 211 -16.50 5.18 -1.13
CA LYS A 211 -15.90 4.46 -0.02
C LYS A 211 -16.76 4.64 1.23
N GLN A 212 -17.44 3.57 1.65
CA GLN A 212 -18.39 3.65 2.75
C GLN A 212 -18.52 2.31 3.47
N ARG A 213 -18.81 2.35 4.76
CA ARG A 213 -19.23 1.17 5.52
C ARG A 213 -20.72 0.97 5.33
N MET A 214 -21.10 -0.21 4.87
CA MET A 214 -22.51 -0.51 4.59
C MET A 214 -22.82 -1.98 4.83
N GLU A 215 -24.09 -2.25 5.12
CA GLU A 215 -24.62 -3.60 5.17
C GLU A 215 -24.96 -4.13 3.78
N PHE A 216 -25.14 -5.44 3.66
CA PHE A 216 -25.43 -6.06 2.36
C PHE A 216 -26.64 -5.46 1.60
N PRO A 217 -27.76 -5.12 2.24
CA PRO A 217 -28.87 -4.44 1.54
C PRO A 217 -28.49 -3.08 0.96
N GLU A 218 -27.73 -2.28 1.72
CA GLU A 218 -27.22 -0.97 1.30
C GLU A 218 -26.20 -1.12 0.18
N LEU A 219 -25.26 -2.09 0.32
CA LEU A 219 -24.31 -2.46 -0.71
C LEU A 219 -24.98 -2.80 -2.04
N LYS A 220 -26.02 -3.64 -1.97
CA LYS A 220 -26.81 -4.01 -3.16
C LYS A 220 -27.48 -2.80 -3.79
N GLN A 221 -28.09 -1.94 -2.99
CA GLN A 221 -28.75 -0.74 -3.47
C GLN A 221 -27.73 0.20 -4.15
N MET A 222 -26.63 0.51 -3.48
CA MET A 222 -25.54 1.34 -4.01
C MET A 222 -25.00 0.80 -5.32
N ALA A 223 -24.69 -0.51 -5.39
CA ALA A 223 -24.18 -1.14 -6.60
C ALA A 223 -25.16 -1.05 -7.77
N MET A 224 -26.49 -1.19 -7.50
CA MET A 224 -27.54 -1.08 -8.50
C MET A 224 -27.76 0.36 -8.98
N GLU A 225 -27.66 1.34 -8.08
CA GLU A 225 -27.74 2.76 -8.42
C GLU A 225 -26.55 3.15 -9.29
N ALA A 226 -25.33 2.84 -8.84
CA ALA A 226 -24.13 3.11 -9.62
C ALA A 226 -24.14 2.43 -10.99
N TYR A 227 -24.66 1.19 -11.07
CA TYR A 227 -24.81 0.50 -12.36
C TYR A 227 -25.76 1.23 -13.32
N ARG A 228 -26.88 1.77 -12.82
CA ARG A 228 -27.84 2.54 -13.64
C ARG A 228 -27.29 3.88 -14.09
N ASP A 229 -26.54 4.55 -13.20
CA ASP A 229 -26.00 5.88 -13.46
C ASP A 229 -24.87 5.86 -14.49
N TRP A 230 -24.03 4.81 -14.45
CA TRP A 230 -22.85 4.72 -15.29
C TRP A 230 -22.96 3.76 -16.47
N GLU A 231 -23.97 2.86 -16.49
CA GLU A 231 -24.18 1.83 -17.52
C GLU A 231 -22.86 1.16 -17.96
N PRO A 232 -22.07 0.58 -17.03
CA PRO A 232 -20.72 0.12 -17.33
C PRO A 232 -20.72 -1.07 -18.29
N ASP A 233 -19.75 -1.12 -19.19
CA ASP A 233 -19.50 -2.24 -20.08
C ASP A 233 -18.99 -3.49 -19.33
N ALA A 234 -18.33 -3.27 -18.20
CA ALA A 234 -17.93 -4.32 -17.27
C ALA A 234 -18.07 -3.88 -15.82
N PHE A 235 -18.70 -4.71 -15.01
CA PHE A 235 -18.74 -4.55 -13.56
C PHE A 235 -18.00 -5.72 -12.91
N ILE A 236 -16.90 -5.43 -12.22
CA ILE A 236 -16.01 -6.41 -11.61
C ILE A 236 -16.25 -6.40 -10.10
N VAL A 237 -16.43 -7.57 -9.51
CA VAL A 237 -16.63 -7.74 -8.07
C VAL A 237 -15.63 -8.74 -7.53
N GLU A 238 -14.90 -8.40 -6.46
CA GLU A 238 -13.95 -9.32 -5.84
C GLU A 238 -14.68 -10.50 -5.19
N LYS A 239 -14.14 -11.71 -5.38
CA LYS A 239 -14.67 -12.95 -4.81
C LYS A 239 -14.31 -13.08 -3.33
N LYS A 240 -14.94 -12.26 -2.52
CA LYS A 240 -14.91 -12.34 -1.05
C LYS A 240 -16.34 -12.26 -0.53
N SER A 241 -16.64 -12.93 0.56
CA SER A 241 -17.90 -12.89 1.36
C SER A 241 -19.09 -12.15 0.73
N ALA A 242 -19.27 -10.87 1.03
CA ALA A 242 -20.37 -10.04 0.52
C ALA A 242 -20.32 -9.84 -1.00
N GLY A 243 -19.12 -9.73 -1.58
CA GLY A 243 -18.94 -9.62 -3.03
C GLY A 243 -19.45 -10.85 -3.79
N THR A 244 -19.23 -12.05 -3.27
CA THR A 244 -19.76 -13.29 -3.88
C THR A 244 -21.29 -13.32 -3.85
N ALA A 245 -21.92 -12.90 -2.74
CA ALA A 245 -23.37 -12.84 -2.64
C ALA A 245 -23.94 -11.78 -3.61
N LEU A 246 -23.35 -10.60 -3.68
CA LEU A 246 -23.73 -9.54 -4.59
C LEU A 246 -23.60 -9.99 -6.06
N TYR A 247 -22.49 -10.60 -6.43
CA TYR A 247 -22.26 -11.15 -7.76
C TYR A 247 -23.38 -12.12 -8.17
N GLN A 248 -23.75 -13.06 -7.30
CA GLN A 248 -24.82 -14.03 -7.57
C GLN A 248 -26.18 -13.34 -7.77
N GLU A 249 -26.51 -12.37 -6.94
CA GLU A 249 -27.74 -11.61 -7.04
C GLU A 249 -27.82 -10.80 -8.35
N MET A 250 -26.79 -10.04 -8.67
CA MET A 250 -26.73 -9.21 -9.88
C MET A 250 -26.79 -10.07 -11.14
N ARG A 251 -26.12 -11.22 -11.16
CA ARG A 251 -26.23 -12.18 -12.28
C ARG A 251 -27.64 -12.74 -12.45
N ARG A 252 -28.34 -13.05 -11.36
CA ARG A 252 -29.75 -13.47 -11.44
C ARG A 252 -30.66 -12.41 -12.03
N MET A 253 -30.30 -11.15 -11.85
CA MET A 253 -31.02 -10.01 -12.46
C MET A 253 -30.64 -9.74 -13.92
N GLY A 254 -29.73 -10.54 -14.48
CA GLY A 254 -29.30 -10.43 -15.88
C GLY A 254 -28.21 -9.39 -16.14
N LEU A 255 -27.57 -8.87 -15.09
CA LEU A 255 -26.52 -7.84 -15.21
C LEU A 255 -25.16 -8.48 -15.59
N PRO A 256 -24.35 -7.83 -16.44
CA PRO A 256 -23.07 -8.38 -16.90
C PRO A 256 -21.95 -8.17 -15.86
N VAL A 257 -22.11 -8.80 -14.71
CA VAL A 257 -21.13 -8.73 -13.62
C VAL A 257 -20.08 -9.83 -13.79
N GLN A 258 -18.83 -9.49 -13.57
CA GLN A 258 -17.66 -10.38 -13.63
C GLN A 258 -17.09 -10.59 -12.24
N GLU A 259 -16.73 -11.82 -11.91
CA GLU A 259 -16.09 -12.16 -10.66
C GLU A 259 -14.56 -12.05 -10.80
N PHE A 260 -13.94 -11.27 -9.92
CA PHE A 260 -12.50 -11.23 -9.81
C PHE A 260 -12.04 -12.19 -8.71
N THR A 261 -11.20 -13.14 -9.08
CA THR A 261 -10.59 -14.06 -8.12
C THR A 261 -9.08 -13.82 -8.13
N PRO A 262 -8.49 -13.34 -7.04
CA PRO A 262 -7.05 -13.28 -6.92
C PRO A 262 -6.47 -14.70 -7.06
N HIS A 263 -5.65 -14.93 -8.08
CA HIS A 263 -4.98 -16.23 -8.24
C HIS A 263 -3.89 -16.40 -7.18
N ARG A 264 -3.70 -17.62 -6.67
CA ARG A 264 -2.61 -17.94 -5.72
C ARG A 264 -1.20 -17.61 -6.26
N GLY A 265 -1.07 -17.36 -7.55
CA GLY A 265 0.17 -16.94 -8.22
C GLY A 265 0.25 -15.45 -8.55
N SER A 266 -0.80 -14.65 -8.27
CA SER A 266 -0.78 -13.19 -8.53
C SER A 266 -0.07 -12.37 -7.45
N GLY A 267 0.54 -13.03 -6.47
CA GLY A 267 1.19 -12.37 -5.35
C GLY A 267 0.20 -11.75 -4.34
N ASP A 268 0.75 -11.09 -3.36
CA ASP A 268 0.02 -10.28 -2.40
C ASP A 268 -0.50 -8.95 -3.03
N LYS A 269 -1.18 -8.13 -2.24
CA LYS A 269 -1.69 -6.83 -2.69
C LYS A 269 -0.59 -5.94 -3.29
N LEU A 270 0.60 -5.97 -2.69
CA LEU A 270 1.76 -5.20 -3.14
C LEU A 270 2.20 -5.62 -4.56
N ALA A 271 2.27 -6.92 -4.82
CA ALA A 271 2.62 -7.45 -6.13
C ALA A 271 1.57 -7.10 -7.19
N ARG A 272 0.27 -7.13 -6.82
CA ARG A 272 -0.82 -6.71 -7.72
C ARG A 272 -0.74 -5.22 -8.05
N LEU A 273 -0.54 -4.35 -7.05
CA LEU A 273 -0.37 -2.91 -7.29
C LEU A 273 0.86 -2.65 -8.15
N ASN A 274 1.97 -3.33 -7.88
CA ASN A 274 3.19 -3.20 -8.68
C ASN A 274 2.97 -3.63 -10.14
N SER A 275 2.10 -4.62 -10.39
CA SER A 275 1.79 -5.08 -11.76
C SER A 275 1.03 -4.06 -12.60
N VAL A 276 0.48 -3.01 -12.01
CA VAL A 276 -0.24 -1.93 -12.71
C VAL A 276 0.41 -0.55 -12.51
N ALA A 277 1.50 -0.47 -11.74
CA ALA A 277 2.18 0.79 -11.43
C ALA A 277 2.71 1.50 -12.68
N ASP A 278 3.17 0.76 -13.66
CA ASP A 278 3.65 1.28 -14.95
C ASP A 278 2.53 1.94 -15.78
N ILE A 279 1.27 1.53 -15.62
CA ILE A 279 0.11 2.18 -16.25
C ILE A 279 0.00 3.63 -15.75
N VAL A 280 0.08 3.81 -14.44
CA VAL A 280 0.02 5.16 -13.83
C VAL A 280 1.29 5.95 -14.13
N ALA A 281 2.46 5.31 -14.02
CA ALA A 281 3.75 5.93 -14.32
C ALA A 281 3.88 6.40 -15.77
N SER A 282 3.12 5.81 -16.70
CA SER A 282 3.11 6.25 -18.11
C SER A 282 2.38 7.58 -18.35
N GLY A 283 1.69 8.13 -17.32
CA GLY A 283 0.98 9.40 -17.42
C GLY A 283 -0.37 9.31 -18.16
N ILE A 284 -0.92 8.11 -18.37
CA ILE A 284 -2.21 7.93 -19.04
C ILE A 284 -3.41 7.89 -18.08
N CYS A 285 -3.16 7.94 -16.78
CA CYS A 285 -4.22 7.92 -15.76
C CYS A 285 -4.58 9.34 -15.31
N TRP A 286 -5.86 9.69 -15.47
CA TRP A 286 -6.41 11.00 -15.17
C TRP A 286 -7.39 10.93 -14.01
N VAL A 287 -7.42 11.97 -13.20
CA VAL A 287 -8.36 12.14 -12.09
C VAL A 287 -8.97 13.53 -12.12
N PRO A 288 -10.27 13.70 -11.84
CA PRO A 288 -10.87 15.04 -11.74
C PRO A 288 -10.39 15.75 -10.46
N GLU A 289 -10.42 17.08 -10.48
CA GLU A 289 -10.09 17.92 -9.33
C GLU A 289 -11.23 17.92 -8.30
N THR A 290 -11.43 16.78 -7.65
CA THR A 290 -12.47 16.57 -6.65
C THR A 290 -11.92 15.89 -5.39
N ARG A 291 -12.55 16.15 -4.25
CA ARG A 291 -12.12 15.56 -2.98
C ARG A 291 -12.12 14.03 -2.98
N TRP A 292 -13.14 13.42 -3.55
CA TRP A 292 -13.24 11.95 -3.60
C TRP A 292 -12.19 11.32 -4.51
N ALA A 293 -11.77 12.02 -5.59
CA ALA A 293 -10.68 11.55 -6.44
C ALA A 293 -9.32 11.71 -5.73
N GLU A 294 -9.14 12.80 -4.99
CA GLU A 294 -7.96 12.99 -4.15
C GLU A 294 -7.83 11.87 -3.11
N GLU A 295 -8.93 11.42 -2.47
CA GLU A 295 -8.92 10.29 -1.54
C GLU A 295 -8.41 9.00 -2.20
N VAL A 296 -8.74 8.74 -3.47
CA VAL A 296 -8.21 7.58 -4.23
C VAL A 296 -6.71 7.72 -4.45
N VAL A 297 -6.26 8.87 -4.90
CA VAL A 297 -4.83 9.15 -5.16
C VAL A 297 -4.01 9.03 -3.88
N GLU A 298 -4.51 9.61 -2.77
CA GLU A 298 -3.85 9.55 -1.47
C GLU A 298 -3.69 8.13 -0.95
N GLU A 299 -4.76 7.32 -1.03
CA GLU A 299 -4.72 5.95 -0.54
C GLU A 299 -3.76 5.09 -1.36
N ILE A 300 -3.74 5.27 -2.68
CA ILE A 300 -2.84 4.55 -3.58
C ILE A 300 -1.38 5.01 -3.37
N ALA A 301 -1.13 6.30 -3.27
CA ALA A 301 0.20 6.85 -3.05
C ALA A 301 0.73 6.52 -1.63
N GLY A 302 -0.16 6.41 -0.65
CA GLY A 302 0.20 6.05 0.71
C GLY A 302 0.36 4.54 0.95
N PHE A 303 -0.10 3.68 0.03
CA PHE A 303 0.04 2.24 0.17
C PHE A 303 1.52 1.80 0.03
N PRO A 304 2.02 0.87 0.86
CA PRO A 304 1.31 0.05 1.85
C PRO A 304 1.23 0.65 3.28
N PHE A 305 1.46 1.92 3.48
CA PHE A 305 1.63 2.56 4.79
C PHE A 305 0.37 3.23 5.35
N MET A 306 -0.73 3.18 4.62
CA MET A 306 -2.03 3.72 5.06
C MET A 306 -2.82 2.68 5.87
N SER A 307 -3.70 3.18 6.76
CA SER A 307 -4.57 2.33 7.58
C SER A 307 -5.68 1.63 6.81
N HIS A 308 -5.93 2.05 5.58
CA HIS A 308 -6.98 1.53 4.68
C HIS A 308 -6.42 1.36 3.28
N ASP A 309 -6.85 0.31 2.60
CA ASP A 309 -6.39 -0.07 1.27
C ASP A 309 -7.53 -0.56 0.35
N ASP A 310 -8.76 -0.21 0.70
CA ASP A 310 -9.96 -0.66 0.00
C ASP A 310 -10.07 -0.05 -1.41
N LEU A 311 -9.71 1.24 -1.55
CA LEU A 311 -9.65 1.92 -2.85
C LEU A 311 -8.49 1.41 -3.71
N VAL A 312 -7.41 0.95 -3.09
CA VAL A 312 -6.28 0.32 -3.81
C VAL A 312 -6.74 -0.95 -4.50
N ASP A 313 -7.41 -1.88 -3.78
CA ASP A 313 -7.88 -3.13 -4.36
C ASP A 313 -8.89 -2.89 -5.49
N SER A 314 -9.85 -1.99 -5.29
CA SER A 314 -10.82 -1.61 -6.32
C SER A 314 -10.12 -1.02 -7.57
N THR A 315 -9.18 -0.10 -7.41
CA THR A 315 -8.43 0.50 -8.52
C THR A 315 -7.59 -0.53 -9.26
N VAL A 316 -6.87 -1.38 -8.55
CA VAL A 316 -6.02 -2.43 -9.15
C VAL A 316 -6.84 -3.37 -10.02
N MET A 317 -8.02 -3.78 -9.57
CA MET A 317 -8.92 -4.63 -10.37
C MET A 317 -9.32 -3.96 -11.69
N ALA A 318 -9.64 -2.67 -11.68
CA ALA A 318 -9.98 -1.91 -12.88
C ALA A 318 -8.77 -1.80 -13.83
N LEU A 319 -7.60 -1.40 -13.33
CA LEU A 319 -6.39 -1.23 -14.14
C LEU A 319 -5.92 -2.56 -14.75
N MET A 320 -5.96 -3.65 -13.99
CA MET A 320 -5.69 -5.00 -14.52
C MET A 320 -6.67 -5.39 -15.62
N ARG A 321 -7.94 -5.03 -15.50
CA ARG A 321 -8.94 -5.31 -16.53
C ARG A 321 -8.68 -4.52 -17.80
N PHE A 322 -8.27 -3.26 -17.70
CA PHE A 322 -7.88 -2.46 -18.87
C PHE A 322 -6.70 -3.09 -19.61
N ARG A 323 -5.65 -3.48 -18.88
CA ARG A 323 -4.47 -4.15 -19.47
C ARG A 323 -4.84 -5.48 -20.12
N ASN A 324 -5.49 -6.37 -19.39
CA ASN A 324 -5.85 -7.71 -19.86
C ASN A 324 -6.89 -7.69 -20.99
N GLY A 325 -7.72 -6.65 -21.04
CA GLY A 325 -8.72 -6.43 -22.08
C GLY A 325 -8.15 -5.84 -23.37
N GLY A 326 -6.88 -5.40 -23.37
CA GLY A 326 -6.24 -4.76 -24.52
C GLY A 326 -6.76 -3.36 -24.82
N PHE A 327 -7.42 -2.69 -23.85
CA PHE A 327 -7.92 -1.33 -24.00
C PHE A 327 -6.78 -0.29 -23.94
N ILE A 328 -5.70 -0.65 -23.28
CA ILE A 328 -4.47 0.14 -23.20
C ILE A 328 -3.30 -0.74 -23.64
N ARG A 329 -2.35 -0.14 -24.34
CA ARG A 329 -1.09 -0.78 -24.72
C ARG A 329 0.05 0.14 -24.30
N LEU A 330 0.94 -0.38 -23.49
CA LEU A 330 2.15 0.32 -23.11
C LEU A 330 3.32 -0.19 -23.97
N PRO A 331 4.35 0.65 -24.21
CA PRO A 331 5.57 0.21 -24.90
C PRO A 331 6.26 -0.98 -24.22
N THR A 332 6.05 -1.15 -22.92
CA THR A 332 6.55 -2.28 -22.13
C THR A 332 5.86 -3.61 -22.48
N ASP A 333 4.58 -3.57 -22.87
CA ASP A 333 3.79 -4.76 -23.21
C ASP A 333 4.32 -5.43 -24.51
N GLU A 334 4.78 -4.62 -25.47
CA GLU A 334 5.38 -5.14 -26.72
C GLU A 334 6.72 -5.86 -26.49
N GLN A 335 7.49 -5.44 -25.48
CA GLN A 335 8.77 -6.09 -25.14
C GLN A 335 8.56 -7.46 -24.51
N ASP A 336 7.50 -7.64 -23.73
CA ASP A 336 7.18 -8.92 -23.11
C ASP A 336 6.61 -9.91 -24.14
N GLU A 337 5.79 -9.48 -25.12
CA GLU A 337 5.36 -10.32 -26.23
C GLU A 337 6.55 -10.80 -27.07
N GLN A 338 7.52 -9.94 -27.37
CA GLN A 338 8.73 -10.32 -28.11
C GLN A 338 9.62 -11.32 -27.34
N ARG A 339 9.70 -11.21 -26.01
CA ARG A 339 10.41 -12.18 -25.16
C ARG A 339 9.72 -13.53 -25.15
N TYR A 340 8.40 -13.56 -25.12
CA TYR A 340 7.60 -14.80 -25.16
C TYR A 340 7.76 -15.54 -26.50
N PHE A 341 7.76 -14.83 -27.63
CA PHE A 341 7.98 -15.41 -28.94
C PHE A 341 9.40 -15.93 -29.15
N LYS A 342 10.43 -15.28 -28.57
CA LYS A 342 11.82 -15.75 -28.62
C LYS A 342 12.04 -17.05 -27.82
N GLN A 343 11.38 -17.24 -26.71
CA GLN A 343 11.47 -18.48 -25.92
C GLN A 343 10.82 -19.68 -26.60
N ARG A 344 9.73 -19.49 -27.36
CA ARG A 344 9.07 -20.60 -28.11
C ARG A 344 9.85 -21.09 -29.31
N ARG A 345 10.78 -20.32 -29.87
CA ARG A 345 11.62 -20.72 -31.01
C ARG A 345 12.81 -21.62 -30.66
N GLY A 346 13.12 -21.81 -29.39
CA GLY A 346 14.24 -22.64 -28.90
C GLY A 346 13.88 -24.12 -28.58
N GLY A 347 12.67 -24.56 -28.90
CA GLY A 347 12.15 -25.85 -28.45
C GLY A 347 11.82 -26.87 -29.55
N PHE A 348 12.58 -26.94 -30.65
CA PHE A 348 12.50 -28.04 -31.58
C PHE A 348 13.90 -28.33 -32.17
N TYR A 349 14.59 -29.23 -31.49
CA TYR A 349 15.50 -30.21 -32.08
C TYR A 349 15.55 -31.42 -31.16
#